data_8c21ace892e4be505bdd1bccc4e95bbd
#
_entry.id   8c21ace892e4be505bdd1bccc4e95bbd
#
_cell.length_a   1.000
_cell.length_b   1.000
_cell.length_c   1.000
_cell.angle_alpha   90.00
_cell.angle_beta   90.00
_cell.angle_gamma   90.00
#
_symmetry.space_group_name_H-M   'P 1'
#
loop_
_entity.id
_entity.type
_entity.pdbx_description
1 polymer ?
#
loop_
_entity_poly.entity_id
_entity_poly.type
_entity_poly.pdbx_seq_one_letter_code
_entity_poly.pdbx_strand_id
1 'polypeptide(L)'
;MNKIAADPAQPYRGLIAGYTDAIRQSDFKANIAILMVAFMMGPVLGNYPRFPYYLPIPFVMLPFLIVYICLLAVLIPRYPKRGGKHFIVSPTATINDFANVVEAEDELEQLKLRCSVLSELLWWKTLYIRISFFIAMTTIVASMFLLVYIWSVSERAG
;
A
#
# COMPACT_ATOMS: atom_id res chain seq x y z
N MET A 1 -1.49 23.84 43.68
CA MET A 1 -1.22 22.89 42.58
C MET A 1 -2.09 23.29 41.39
N ASN A 2 -1.53 24.06 40.47
CA ASN A 2 -2.23 24.39 39.19
C ASN A 2 -2.35 23.11 38.36
N LYS A 3 -3.55 22.55 38.24
CA LYS A 3 -3.87 21.61 37.17
C LYS A 3 -3.75 22.39 35.84
N ILE A 4 -2.63 22.22 35.13
CA ILE A 4 -2.52 22.66 33.76
C ILE A 4 -3.68 21.98 33.02
N ALA A 5 -4.63 22.76 32.55
CA ALA A 5 -5.75 22.24 31.76
C ALA A 5 -5.15 21.51 30.57
N ALA A 6 -5.35 20.19 30.50
CA ALA A 6 -4.84 19.40 29.42
C ALA A 6 -5.48 19.88 28.09
N ASP A 7 -4.66 20.23 27.13
CA ASP A 7 -5.11 20.63 25.78
C ASP A 7 -5.96 19.50 25.18
N PRO A 8 -7.27 19.72 24.94
CA PRO A 8 -8.15 18.68 24.39
C PRO A 8 -7.77 18.24 22.98
N ALA A 9 -6.95 19.01 22.26
CA ALA A 9 -6.47 18.70 20.91
C ALA A 9 -5.25 17.76 20.92
N GLN A 10 -4.49 17.72 22.03
CA GLN A 10 -3.24 16.95 22.10
C GLN A 10 -3.38 15.46 21.78
N PRO A 11 -4.39 14.70 22.27
CA PRO A 11 -4.55 13.28 21.93
C PRO A 11 -4.82 13.07 20.43
N TYR A 12 -5.57 13.96 19.78
CA TYR A 12 -5.84 13.86 18.35
C TYR A 12 -4.60 14.13 17.49
N ARG A 13 -3.75 15.08 17.89
CA ARG A 13 -2.46 15.33 17.22
C ARG A 13 -1.55 14.10 17.30
N GLY A 14 -1.52 13.42 18.46
CA GLY A 14 -0.80 12.15 18.64
C GLY A 14 -1.33 11.03 17.74
N LEU A 15 -2.65 10.88 17.62
CA LEU A 15 -3.27 9.90 16.73
C LEU A 15 -2.96 10.19 15.25
N ILE A 16 -3.01 11.44 14.81
CA ILE A 16 -2.67 11.84 13.44
C ILE A 16 -1.22 11.49 13.12
N ALA A 17 -0.29 11.76 14.03
CA ALA A 17 1.12 11.38 13.85
C ALA A 17 1.26 9.87 13.72
N GLY A 18 0.61 9.10 14.62
CA GLY A 18 0.61 7.63 14.57
C GLY A 18 0.04 7.07 13.24
N TYR A 19 -1.08 7.59 12.76
CA TYR A 19 -1.64 7.19 11.46
C TYR A 19 -0.71 7.53 10.30
N THR A 20 -0.09 8.71 10.33
CA THR A 20 0.84 9.14 9.28
C THR A 20 2.06 8.21 9.21
N ASP A 21 2.61 7.83 10.36
CA ASP A 21 3.74 6.91 10.42
C ASP A 21 3.35 5.50 9.97
N ALA A 22 2.16 5.02 10.36
CA ALA A 22 1.65 3.73 9.91
C ALA A 22 1.42 3.70 8.38
N ILE A 23 0.96 4.81 7.78
CA ILE A 23 0.81 4.96 6.32
C ILE A 23 2.18 4.90 5.64
N ARG A 24 3.19 5.64 6.15
CA ARG A 24 4.56 5.60 5.60
C ARG A 24 5.17 4.20 5.67
N GLN A 25 4.98 3.49 6.79
CA GLN A 25 5.43 2.10 6.92
C GLN A 25 4.72 1.17 5.92
N SER A 26 3.44 1.41 5.64
CA SER A 26 2.68 0.65 4.65
C SER A 26 3.23 0.87 3.24
N ASP A 27 3.53 2.11 2.88
CA ASP A 27 4.13 2.46 1.58
C ASP A 27 5.53 1.85 1.42
N PHE A 28 6.34 1.86 2.48
CA PHE A 28 7.65 1.22 2.48
C PHE A 28 7.56 -0.30 2.29
N LYS A 29 6.63 -0.97 2.99
CA LYS A 29 6.38 -2.42 2.82
C LYS A 29 5.90 -2.74 1.40
N ALA A 30 5.04 -1.91 0.81
CA ALA A 30 4.59 -2.09 -0.56
C ALA A 30 5.74 -1.95 -1.57
N ASN A 31 6.64 -0.98 -1.39
CA ASN A 31 7.82 -0.83 -2.24
C ASN A 31 8.75 -2.04 -2.19
N ILE A 32 9.03 -2.57 -0.98
CA ILE A 32 9.84 -3.79 -0.84
C ILE A 32 9.14 -4.97 -1.52
N ALA A 33 7.84 -5.12 -1.33
CA ALA A 33 7.08 -6.22 -1.95
C ALA A 33 7.10 -6.14 -3.49
N ILE A 34 7.01 -4.92 -4.08
CA ILE A 34 7.15 -4.72 -5.53
C ILE A 34 8.52 -5.19 -6.03
N LEU A 35 9.60 -4.81 -5.32
CA LEU A 35 10.96 -5.25 -5.68
C LEU A 35 11.11 -6.78 -5.59
N MET A 36 10.56 -7.41 -4.55
CA MET A 36 10.58 -8.86 -4.40
C MET A 36 9.82 -9.56 -5.55
N VAL A 37 8.64 -9.06 -5.91
CA VAL A 37 7.86 -9.61 -7.04
C VAL A 37 8.64 -9.46 -8.35
N ALA A 38 9.24 -8.30 -8.61
CA ALA A 38 10.05 -8.08 -9.80
C ALA A 38 11.26 -9.02 -9.86
N PHE A 39 11.93 -9.24 -8.73
CA PHE A 39 13.08 -10.16 -8.64
C PHE A 39 12.69 -11.61 -8.90
N MET A 40 11.51 -12.04 -8.45
CA MET A 40 11.00 -13.40 -8.69
C MET A 40 10.55 -13.63 -10.14
N MET A 41 10.15 -12.58 -10.87
CA MET A 41 9.76 -12.71 -12.28
C MET A 41 10.93 -13.12 -13.19
N GLY A 42 12.17 -12.69 -12.87
CA GLY A 42 13.36 -12.99 -13.67
C GLY A 42 13.60 -14.49 -13.86
N PRO A 43 13.77 -15.30 -12.79
CA PRO A 43 13.95 -16.74 -12.89
C PRO A 43 12.79 -17.47 -13.57
N VAL A 44 11.55 -17.02 -13.35
CA VAL A 44 10.35 -17.61 -13.97
C VAL A 44 10.37 -17.39 -15.49
N LEU A 45 10.62 -16.16 -15.93
CA LEU A 45 10.72 -15.84 -17.36
C LEU A 45 11.93 -16.51 -18.01
N GLY A 46 13.08 -16.55 -17.36
CA GLY A 46 14.29 -17.18 -17.87
C GLY A 46 14.16 -18.69 -18.10
N ASN A 47 13.32 -19.36 -17.33
CA ASN A 47 13.04 -20.79 -17.48
C ASN A 47 11.79 -21.09 -18.30
N TYR A 48 11.09 -20.09 -18.82
CA TYR A 48 9.85 -20.26 -19.57
C TYR A 48 9.98 -21.23 -20.76
N PRO A 49 11.07 -21.26 -21.56
CA PRO A 49 11.22 -22.21 -22.66
C PRO A 49 11.18 -23.68 -22.23
N ARG A 50 11.40 -23.97 -20.95
CA ARG A 50 11.37 -25.32 -20.36
C ARG A 50 10.02 -25.67 -19.75
N PHE A 51 9.05 -24.74 -19.78
CA PHE A 51 7.73 -24.98 -19.22
C PHE A 51 6.92 -25.91 -20.10
N PRO A 52 6.01 -26.70 -19.52
CA PRO A 52 5.11 -27.53 -20.29
C PRO A 52 4.29 -26.68 -21.28
N TYR A 53 4.11 -27.16 -22.49
CA TYR A 53 3.43 -26.44 -23.60
C TYR A 53 1.98 -26.02 -23.26
N TYR A 54 1.34 -26.71 -22.32
CA TYR A 54 -0.01 -26.40 -21.86
C TYR A 54 -0.07 -25.24 -20.85
N LEU A 55 1.07 -24.68 -20.47
CA LEU A 55 1.15 -23.56 -19.55
C LEU A 55 1.58 -22.27 -20.27
N PRO A 56 0.64 -21.55 -20.89
CA PRO A 56 0.97 -20.35 -21.64
C PRO A 56 1.44 -19.21 -20.73
N ILE A 57 2.35 -18.37 -21.24
CA ILE A 57 2.93 -17.21 -20.52
C ILE A 57 1.90 -16.38 -19.75
N PRO A 58 0.72 -16.01 -20.34
CA PRO A 58 -0.26 -15.20 -19.62
C PRO A 58 -0.71 -15.81 -18.30
N PHE A 59 -0.89 -17.13 -18.22
CA PHE A 59 -1.30 -17.80 -17.01
C PHE A 59 -0.23 -17.77 -15.91
N VAL A 60 1.04 -17.86 -16.30
CA VAL A 60 2.16 -17.79 -15.36
C VAL A 60 2.34 -16.34 -14.85
N MET A 61 2.13 -15.35 -15.72
CA MET A 61 2.33 -13.94 -15.39
C MET A 61 1.13 -13.30 -14.68
N LEU A 62 -0.08 -13.84 -14.87
CA LEU A 62 -1.31 -13.26 -14.31
C LEU A 62 -1.25 -13.01 -12.79
N PRO A 63 -0.84 -13.97 -11.93
CA PRO A 63 -0.77 -13.74 -10.50
C PRO A 63 0.25 -12.66 -10.12
N PHE A 64 1.40 -12.58 -10.81
CA PHE A 64 2.37 -11.50 -10.60
C PHE A 64 1.78 -10.13 -10.96
N LEU A 65 1.05 -10.06 -12.07
CA LEU A 65 0.39 -8.84 -12.52
C LEU A 65 -0.68 -8.38 -11.50
N ILE A 66 -1.48 -9.32 -10.96
CA ILE A 66 -2.49 -9.01 -9.95
C ILE A 66 -1.81 -8.44 -8.68
N VAL A 67 -0.76 -9.09 -8.19
CA VAL A 67 0.00 -8.61 -7.03
C VAL A 67 0.54 -7.21 -7.30
N TYR A 68 1.13 -6.99 -8.46
CA TYR A 68 1.71 -5.71 -8.85
C TYR A 68 0.65 -4.60 -8.88
N ILE A 69 -0.52 -4.85 -9.48
CA ILE A 69 -1.64 -3.88 -9.52
C ILE A 69 -2.14 -3.57 -8.10
N CYS A 70 -2.29 -4.58 -7.24
CA CYS A 70 -2.71 -4.38 -5.85
C CYS A 70 -1.70 -3.53 -5.07
N LEU A 71 -0.40 -3.77 -5.25
CA LEU A 71 0.65 -3.01 -4.59
C LEU A 71 0.73 -1.57 -5.12
N LEU A 72 0.58 -1.37 -6.43
CA LEU A 72 0.45 -0.02 -7.00
C LEU A 72 -0.76 0.72 -6.41
N ALA A 73 -1.89 0.04 -6.21
CA ALA A 73 -3.07 0.64 -5.60
C ALA A 73 -2.83 1.14 -4.16
N VAL A 74 -1.87 0.53 -3.44
CA VAL A 74 -1.42 1.02 -2.12
C VAL A 74 -0.62 2.32 -2.25
N LEU A 75 0.22 2.44 -3.28
CA LEU A 75 1.12 3.58 -3.48
C LEU A 75 0.40 4.80 -4.07
N ILE A 76 -0.74 4.60 -4.76
CA ILE A 76 -1.50 5.71 -5.32
C ILE A 76 -1.99 6.61 -4.17
N PRO A 77 -1.60 7.89 -4.14
CA PRO A 77 -2.08 8.82 -3.13
C PRO A 77 -3.59 9.01 -3.30
N ARG A 78 -4.33 8.55 -2.31
CA ARG A 78 -5.78 8.77 -2.26
C ARG A 78 -6.04 10.02 -1.46
N TYR A 79 -6.30 11.10 -2.14
CA TYR A 79 -6.79 12.32 -1.49
C TYR A 79 -8.23 12.08 -1.04
N PRO A 80 -8.57 12.39 0.23
CA PRO A 80 -9.92 12.21 0.73
C PRO A 80 -10.87 13.10 -0.08
N LYS A 81 -11.81 12.49 -0.80
CA LYS A 81 -12.86 13.20 -1.55
C LYS A 81 -13.79 13.99 -0.62
N ARG A 82 -13.83 13.64 0.66
CA ARG A 82 -14.58 14.29 1.74
C ARG A 82 -13.62 15.00 2.70
N GLY A 83 -12.65 15.69 2.17
CA GLY A 83 -11.84 16.62 2.95
C GLY A 83 -12.65 17.86 3.19
N GLY A 84 -12.81 18.29 4.45
CA GLY A 84 -13.27 19.63 4.74
C GLY A 84 -12.40 20.65 4.00
N LYS A 85 -12.78 21.91 4.04
CA LYS A 85 -12.16 23.08 3.36
C LYS A 85 -10.62 23.20 3.53
N HIS A 86 -9.99 22.30 4.29
CA HIS A 86 -8.59 22.39 4.74
C HIS A 86 -7.60 21.44 4.03
N PHE A 87 -8.07 20.53 3.15
CA PHE A 87 -7.17 19.79 2.25
C PHE A 87 -7.14 20.50 0.89
N ILE A 88 -6.44 21.62 0.86
CA ILE A 88 -6.25 22.35 -0.38
C ILE A 88 -5.12 21.68 -1.15
N VAL A 89 -5.47 20.78 -2.07
CA VAL A 89 -4.56 20.24 -3.07
C VAL A 89 -4.98 20.84 -4.41
N SER A 90 -4.54 22.06 -4.67
CA SER A 90 -4.77 22.74 -5.94
C SER A 90 -3.45 23.31 -6.45
N PRO A 91 -3.16 23.16 -7.75
CA PRO A 91 -1.99 23.83 -8.35
C PRO A 91 -2.09 25.36 -8.33
N THR A 92 -3.29 25.90 -8.03
CA THR A 92 -3.57 27.34 -7.93
C THR A 92 -3.76 27.80 -6.48
N ALA A 93 -3.40 26.97 -5.49
CA ALA A 93 -3.54 27.33 -4.08
C ALA A 93 -2.66 28.55 -3.74
N THR A 94 -3.27 29.59 -3.18
CA THR A 94 -2.63 30.83 -2.75
C THR A 94 -2.52 30.87 -1.23
N ILE A 95 -1.63 31.72 -0.69
CA ILE A 95 -1.45 31.92 0.76
C ILE A 95 -2.79 32.31 1.42
N ASN A 96 -3.63 33.05 0.73
CA ASN A 96 -4.94 33.48 1.26
C ASN A 96 -5.92 32.32 1.47
N ASP A 97 -5.80 31.24 0.69
CA ASP A 97 -6.61 30.03 0.87
C ASP A 97 -6.30 29.31 2.19
N PHE A 98 -5.10 29.53 2.75
CA PHE A 98 -4.66 28.98 4.03
C PHE A 98 -4.87 29.94 5.21
N ALA A 99 -5.06 31.23 4.96
CA ALA A 99 -5.17 32.25 6.00
C ALA A 99 -6.48 32.15 6.82
N ASN A 100 -7.56 31.65 6.22
CA ASN A 100 -8.89 31.51 6.83
C ASN A 100 -9.15 30.14 7.46
N VAL A 101 -8.11 29.33 7.64
CA VAL A 101 -8.24 27.92 8.04
C VAL A 101 -8.46 27.70 9.53
N VAL A 102 -8.22 28.71 10.37
CA VAL A 102 -8.23 28.52 11.83
C VAL A 102 -9.10 29.57 12.54
N GLU A 103 -10.37 29.28 12.70
CA GLU A 103 -11.12 29.74 13.86
C GLU A 103 -10.98 28.66 14.96
N ALA A 104 -10.58 29.05 16.17
CA ALA A 104 -10.16 28.14 17.26
C ALA A 104 -11.26 27.14 17.73
N GLU A 105 -12.53 27.45 17.52
CA GLU A 105 -13.65 26.55 17.85
C GLU A 105 -13.77 25.36 16.90
N ASP A 106 -13.32 25.50 15.65
CA ASP A 106 -13.35 24.46 14.62
C ASP A 106 -12.15 23.49 14.67
N GLU A 107 -11.07 23.82 15.42
CA GLU A 107 -9.84 23.02 15.39
C GLU A 107 -10.08 21.56 15.83
N LEU A 108 -10.85 21.36 16.89
CA LEU A 108 -11.11 20.03 17.44
C LEU A 108 -11.94 19.16 16.47
N GLU A 109 -12.92 19.76 15.83
CA GLU A 109 -13.77 19.07 14.85
C GLU A 109 -12.97 18.68 13.61
N GLN A 110 -12.09 19.56 13.17
CA GLN A 110 -11.17 19.30 12.06
C GLN A 110 -10.18 18.18 12.38
N LEU A 111 -9.63 18.15 13.59
CA LEU A 111 -8.73 17.07 14.02
C LEU A 111 -9.46 15.73 14.06
N LYS A 112 -10.72 15.68 14.54
CA LYS A 112 -11.56 14.48 14.51
C LYS A 112 -11.81 14.01 13.07
N LEU A 113 -12.15 14.93 12.15
CA LEU A 113 -12.37 14.63 10.76
C LEU A 113 -11.08 14.07 10.11
N ARG A 114 -9.92 14.68 10.37
CA ARG A 114 -8.62 14.18 9.90
C ARG A 114 -8.32 12.78 10.41
N CYS A 115 -8.56 12.49 11.70
CA CYS A 115 -8.39 11.17 12.28
C CYS A 115 -9.26 10.13 11.57
N SER A 116 -10.54 10.44 11.32
CA SER A 116 -11.47 9.55 10.64
C SER A 116 -11.02 9.21 9.23
N VAL A 117 -10.61 10.23 8.46
CA VAL A 117 -10.11 10.06 7.08
C VAL A 117 -8.82 9.26 7.03
N LEU A 118 -7.86 9.54 7.93
CA LEU A 118 -6.59 8.79 7.99
C LEU A 118 -6.80 7.35 8.41
N SER A 119 -7.73 7.09 9.34
CA SER A 119 -8.10 5.74 9.77
C SER A 119 -8.69 4.93 8.61
N GLU A 120 -9.63 5.51 7.84
CA GLU A 120 -10.22 4.86 6.66
C GLU A 120 -9.15 4.56 5.60
N LEU A 121 -8.26 5.52 5.33
CA LEU A 121 -7.18 5.37 4.38
C LEU A 121 -6.20 4.27 4.79
N LEU A 122 -5.82 4.22 6.06
CA LEU A 122 -4.94 3.19 6.61
C LEU A 122 -5.59 1.81 6.53
N TRP A 123 -6.91 1.70 6.79
CA TRP A 123 -7.64 0.44 6.68
C TRP A 123 -7.60 -0.11 5.26
N TRP A 124 -7.89 0.72 4.26
CA TRP A 124 -7.82 0.33 2.85
C TRP A 124 -6.40 -0.07 2.43
N LYS A 125 -5.38 0.71 2.79
CA LYS A 125 -3.98 0.35 2.50
C LYS A 125 -3.60 -1.00 3.12
N THR A 126 -3.96 -1.21 4.38
CA THR A 126 -3.68 -2.46 5.10
C THR A 126 -4.37 -3.65 4.44
N LEU A 127 -5.62 -3.49 4.01
CA LEU A 127 -6.36 -4.54 3.31
C LEU A 127 -5.67 -4.94 2.00
N TYR A 128 -5.31 -3.97 1.16
CA TYR A 128 -4.62 -4.25 -0.11
C TYR A 128 -3.25 -4.91 0.11
N ILE A 129 -2.48 -4.48 1.11
CA ILE A 129 -1.21 -5.11 1.45
C ILE A 129 -1.41 -6.56 1.88
N ARG A 130 -2.39 -6.86 2.73
CA ARG A 130 -2.68 -8.23 3.18
C ARG A 130 -3.07 -9.14 2.00
N ILE A 131 -3.96 -8.66 1.13
CA ILE A 131 -4.36 -9.40 -0.08
C ILE A 131 -3.15 -9.65 -0.97
N SER A 132 -2.36 -8.60 -1.25
CA SER A 132 -1.15 -8.72 -2.08
C SER A 132 -0.15 -9.71 -1.50
N PHE A 133 0.05 -9.67 -0.18
CA PHE A 133 0.99 -10.58 0.49
C PHE A 133 0.53 -12.03 0.41
N PHE A 134 -0.76 -12.29 0.59
CA PHE A 134 -1.31 -13.63 0.47
C PHE A 134 -1.16 -14.17 -0.96
N ILE A 135 -1.51 -13.39 -1.97
CA ILE A 135 -1.35 -13.80 -3.38
C ILE A 135 0.13 -13.96 -3.73
N ALA A 136 1.01 -13.07 -3.28
CA ALA A 136 2.44 -13.16 -3.53
C ALA A 136 3.04 -14.45 -2.93
N MET A 137 2.70 -14.78 -1.70
CA MET A 137 3.17 -16.01 -1.03
C MET A 137 2.71 -17.26 -1.78
N THR A 138 1.43 -17.34 -2.15
CA THR A 138 0.92 -18.47 -2.93
C THR A 138 1.58 -18.57 -4.30
N THR A 139 1.83 -17.44 -4.96
CA THR A 139 2.52 -17.40 -6.25
C THR A 139 3.97 -17.85 -6.14
N ILE A 140 4.70 -17.40 -5.11
CA ILE A 140 6.08 -17.81 -4.86
C ILE A 140 6.14 -19.32 -4.63
N VAL A 141 5.29 -19.86 -3.77
CA VAL A 141 5.24 -21.30 -3.48
C VAL A 141 4.93 -22.10 -4.76
N ALA A 142 3.93 -21.69 -5.52
CA ALA A 142 3.58 -22.34 -6.79
C ALA A 142 4.73 -22.27 -7.81
N SER A 143 5.42 -21.13 -7.90
CA SER A 143 6.58 -20.97 -8.79
C SER A 143 7.77 -21.86 -8.37
N MET A 144 8.00 -22.01 -7.07
CA MET A 144 9.04 -22.92 -6.56
C MET A 144 8.73 -24.38 -6.90
N PHE A 145 7.50 -24.83 -6.70
CA PHE A 145 7.08 -26.17 -7.12
C PHE A 145 7.24 -26.41 -8.61
N LEU A 146 6.88 -25.41 -9.43
CA LEU A 146 7.04 -25.49 -10.87
C LEU A 146 8.52 -25.62 -11.28
N LEU A 147 9.40 -24.82 -10.68
CA LEU A 147 10.83 -24.89 -10.95
C LEU A 147 11.45 -26.25 -10.54
N VAL A 148 11.07 -26.77 -9.37
CA VAL A 148 11.51 -28.11 -8.91
C VAL A 148 11.01 -29.18 -9.84
N TYR A 149 9.76 -29.11 -10.29
CA TYR A 149 9.21 -30.06 -11.28
C TYR A 149 10.01 -30.04 -12.59
N ILE A 150 10.30 -28.85 -13.15
CA ILE A 150 11.06 -28.69 -14.38
C ILE A 150 12.46 -29.29 -14.21
N TRP A 151 13.10 -29.01 -13.09
CA TRP A 151 14.43 -29.56 -12.79
C TRP A 151 14.42 -31.09 -12.72
N SER A 152 13.45 -31.69 -12.03
CA SER A 152 13.30 -33.14 -11.91
C SER A 152 13.03 -33.85 -13.26
N VAL A 153 12.29 -33.20 -14.16
CA VAL A 153 12.03 -33.72 -15.51
C VAL A 153 13.27 -33.61 -16.40
N SER A 154 14.02 -32.51 -16.26
CA SER A 154 15.27 -32.32 -17.03
C SER A 154 16.35 -33.35 -16.65
N GLU A 155 16.47 -33.73 -15.39
CA GLU A 155 17.42 -34.80 -14.98
C GLU A 155 17.04 -36.20 -15.47
N ARG A 156 15.74 -36.47 -15.72
CA ARG A 156 15.31 -37.79 -16.23
C ARG A 156 15.44 -37.92 -17.77
N ALA A 157 15.59 -36.79 -18.44
CA ALA A 157 15.67 -36.74 -19.90
C ALA A 157 17.11 -36.69 -20.46
N GLY A 158 18.12 -36.49 -19.58
CA GLY A 158 19.54 -36.54 -19.91
C GLY A 158 20.21 -37.80 -19.39
#